data_12af6f00b547c24c88c47705ac88d104
#
_entry.id   12af6f00b547c24c88c47705ac88d104
#
_cell.length_a   1.000
_cell.length_b   1.000
_cell.length_c   1.000
_cell.angle_alpha   90.00
_cell.angle_beta   90.00
_cell.angle_gamma   90.00
#
_symmetry.space_group_name_H-M   'P 1'
#
loop_
_entity.id
_entity.type
_entity.pdbx_description
1 polymer ?
#
loop_
_entity_poly.entity_id
_entity_poly.type
_entity_poly.pdbx_seq_one_letter_code
_entity_poly.pdbx_strand_id
1 'polypeptide(L)'
;MNIEQFLTDKVAAAVSTLYGNAGAPLQIQKTRKEFEGDYTLVVFPLLKASRKSPEATATEIGEYLVANTPEIKAFNVIKGFLNLSLDSAFWAARFREVAANDTFGQAAPTGRTVMIEYSSPNTNKPLHLGHIRNNLLGYSVAQILKANGNKVIKVNLVNDRGIHICKSMLAWKLYGGGETPASSGMKGDHLVGKYYVEFDKHYKAQIKELVAAGQSEEEAKKNAPIMRQAQEWLRRWEAKDPEIYSLWETMNGWVYEGFDVTYKALGVDFDKVYYESQTYLLGKSLVEEGLARGIFCLLYTSPSPRDYAASR
;
A
#
# COMPACT_ATOMS: atom_id res chain seq x y z
N MET A 1 -20.71 16.92 -11.40
CA MET A 1 -20.28 18.19 -12.07
C MET A 1 -19.12 18.82 -11.31
N ASN A 2 -18.09 19.30 -12.02
CA ASN A 2 -16.98 20.06 -11.41
C ASN A 2 -17.44 21.52 -11.24
N ILE A 3 -17.43 22.05 -10.01
CA ILE A 3 -17.90 23.38 -9.68
C ILE A 3 -17.02 24.45 -10.35
N GLU A 4 -15.72 24.26 -10.40
CA GLU A 4 -14.78 25.17 -11.05
C GLU A 4 -15.07 25.26 -12.56
N GLN A 5 -15.34 24.13 -13.20
CA GLN A 5 -15.72 24.12 -14.62
C GLN A 5 -17.07 24.82 -14.84
N PHE A 6 -18.07 24.57 -14.01
CA PHE A 6 -19.36 25.26 -14.06
C PHE A 6 -19.20 26.79 -13.97
N LEU A 7 -18.42 27.26 -13.00
CA LEU A 7 -18.14 28.68 -12.84
C LEU A 7 -17.33 29.26 -14.01
N THR A 8 -16.37 28.49 -14.52
CA THR A 8 -15.60 28.89 -15.70
C THR A 8 -16.49 29.09 -16.91
N ASP A 9 -17.43 28.20 -17.15
CA ASP A 9 -18.39 28.30 -18.26
C ASP A 9 -19.31 29.53 -18.09
N LYS A 10 -19.80 29.80 -16.88
CA LYS A 10 -20.64 30.98 -16.59
C LYS A 10 -19.87 32.29 -16.73
N VAL A 11 -18.63 32.35 -16.22
CA VAL A 11 -17.75 33.51 -16.37
C VAL A 11 -17.37 33.73 -17.85
N ALA A 12 -17.08 32.66 -18.62
CA ALA A 12 -16.79 32.77 -20.04
C ALA A 12 -17.99 33.36 -20.80
N ALA A 13 -19.21 32.94 -20.50
CA ALA A 13 -20.41 33.52 -21.09
C ALA A 13 -20.59 34.99 -20.70
N ALA A 14 -20.38 35.36 -19.45
CA ALA A 14 -20.43 36.76 -18.99
C ALA A 14 -19.40 37.62 -19.70
N VAL A 15 -18.14 37.20 -19.76
CA VAL A 15 -17.05 37.90 -20.42
C VAL A 15 -17.32 38.08 -21.93
N SER A 16 -17.83 37.03 -22.58
CA SER A 16 -18.19 37.08 -23.99
C SER A 16 -19.30 38.08 -24.26
N THR A 17 -20.30 38.16 -23.39
CA THR A 17 -21.41 39.11 -23.52
C THR A 17 -20.98 40.55 -23.25
N LEU A 18 -20.17 40.79 -22.26
CA LEU A 18 -19.77 42.13 -21.82
C LEU A 18 -18.64 42.69 -22.69
N TYR A 19 -17.69 41.87 -23.12
CA TYR A 19 -16.46 42.33 -23.75
C TYR A 19 -16.13 41.66 -25.10
N GLY A 20 -17.00 40.78 -25.59
CA GLY A 20 -16.72 39.96 -26.79
C GLY A 20 -15.77 38.79 -26.46
N ASN A 21 -15.26 38.15 -27.51
CA ASN A 21 -14.35 37.00 -27.33
C ASN A 21 -12.97 37.49 -26.86
N ALA A 22 -12.75 37.47 -25.56
CA ALA A 22 -11.53 38.03 -24.96
C ALA A 22 -10.28 37.12 -25.15
N GLY A 23 -10.46 35.83 -25.47
CA GLY A 23 -9.33 34.88 -25.65
C GLY A 23 -8.40 34.77 -24.43
N ALA A 24 -8.77 35.34 -23.28
CA ALA A 24 -7.95 35.37 -22.07
C ALA A 24 -8.22 34.14 -21.19
N PRO A 25 -7.18 33.58 -20.56
CA PRO A 25 -7.37 32.45 -19.64
C PRO A 25 -8.15 32.89 -18.41
N LEU A 26 -9.19 32.12 -18.06
CA LEU A 26 -9.96 32.33 -16.84
C LEU A 26 -9.33 31.54 -15.70
N GLN A 27 -9.00 32.23 -14.62
CA GLN A 27 -8.46 31.61 -13.40
C GLN A 27 -9.51 31.67 -12.29
N ILE A 28 -10.09 30.52 -11.96
CA ILE A 28 -11.02 30.35 -10.84
C ILE A 28 -10.36 29.44 -9.81
N GLN A 29 -10.42 29.85 -8.55
CA GLN A 29 -9.86 29.11 -7.41
C GLN A 29 -10.75 29.28 -6.18
N LYS A 30 -10.59 28.42 -5.18
CA LYS A 30 -11.29 28.58 -3.91
C LYS A 30 -10.91 29.91 -3.27
N THR A 31 -11.90 30.63 -2.74
CA THR A 31 -11.67 31.86 -1.98
C THR A 31 -10.84 31.56 -0.74
N ARG A 32 -9.89 32.42 -0.39
CA ARG A 32 -9.11 32.30 0.83
C ARG A 32 -10.01 32.50 2.06
N LYS A 33 -9.70 31.82 3.16
CA LYS A 33 -10.52 31.81 4.38
C LYS A 33 -10.75 33.19 5.01
N GLU A 34 -9.87 34.15 4.72
CA GLU A 34 -9.93 35.53 5.25
C GLU A 34 -10.95 36.39 4.51
N PHE A 35 -11.49 35.93 3.39
CA PHE A 35 -12.41 36.66 2.54
C PHE A 35 -13.76 35.95 2.42
N GLU A 36 -14.83 36.73 2.30
CA GLU A 36 -16.15 36.20 1.99
C GLU A 36 -16.21 35.71 0.55
N GLY A 37 -16.91 34.58 0.34
CA GLY A 37 -17.11 33.94 -0.94
C GLY A 37 -16.60 32.50 -0.97
N ASP A 38 -17.09 31.72 -1.93
CA ASP A 38 -16.73 30.34 -2.14
C ASP A 38 -15.62 30.17 -3.16
N TYR A 39 -15.68 30.94 -4.25
CA TYR A 39 -14.72 30.92 -5.35
C TYR A 39 -14.32 32.33 -5.78
N THR A 40 -13.05 32.46 -6.21
CA THR A 40 -12.46 33.74 -6.63
C THR A 40 -12.08 33.64 -8.11
N LEU A 41 -12.55 34.61 -8.91
CA LEU A 41 -12.05 34.86 -10.25
C LEU A 41 -10.94 35.90 -10.19
N VAL A 42 -9.81 35.63 -10.84
CA VAL A 42 -8.71 36.60 -11.03
C VAL A 42 -9.00 37.39 -12.29
N VAL A 43 -9.32 38.70 -12.18
CA VAL A 43 -9.75 39.50 -13.32
C VAL A 43 -8.60 40.14 -14.13
N PHE A 44 -7.38 40.12 -13.62
CA PHE A 44 -6.24 40.79 -14.27
C PHE A 44 -6.02 40.41 -15.74
N PRO A 45 -6.17 39.13 -16.16
CA PRO A 45 -6.07 38.75 -17.55
C PRO A 45 -7.14 39.37 -18.46
N LEU A 46 -8.27 39.80 -17.88
CA LEU A 46 -9.43 40.37 -18.61
C LEU A 46 -9.34 41.88 -18.85
N LEU A 47 -8.41 42.58 -18.18
CA LEU A 47 -8.31 44.05 -18.24
C LEU A 47 -8.07 44.59 -19.64
N LYS A 48 -7.35 43.80 -20.47
CA LYS A 48 -7.11 44.18 -21.88
C LYS A 48 -8.42 44.21 -22.70
N ALA A 49 -9.35 43.32 -22.37
CA ALA A 49 -10.64 43.25 -23.06
C ALA A 49 -11.64 44.27 -22.50
N SER A 50 -11.71 44.41 -21.18
CA SER A 50 -12.64 45.33 -20.51
C SER A 50 -12.23 46.81 -20.68
N ARG A 51 -10.94 47.10 -20.81
CA ARG A 51 -10.37 48.47 -20.84
C ARG A 51 -10.76 49.29 -19.61
N LYS A 52 -10.97 48.65 -18.47
CA LYS A 52 -11.37 49.24 -17.21
C LYS A 52 -10.39 48.91 -16.09
N SER A 53 -10.54 49.55 -14.93
CA SER A 53 -9.78 49.16 -13.73
C SER A 53 -10.13 47.73 -13.28
N PRO A 54 -9.25 47.08 -12.52
CA PRO A 54 -9.52 45.75 -11.98
C PRO A 54 -10.83 45.67 -11.17
N GLU A 55 -11.07 46.67 -10.34
CA GLU A 55 -12.28 46.76 -9.52
C GLU A 55 -13.54 46.90 -10.37
N ALA A 56 -13.51 47.85 -11.34
CA ALA A 56 -14.66 48.08 -12.22
C ALA A 56 -14.95 46.85 -13.10
N THR A 57 -13.91 46.16 -13.61
CA THR A 57 -14.06 44.93 -14.37
C THR A 57 -14.67 43.81 -13.52
N ALA A 58 -14.18 43.64 -12.29
CA ALA A 58 -14.69 42.63 -11.35
C ALA A 58 -16.15 42.93 -10.96
N THR A 59 -16.49 44.19 -10.70
CA THR A 59 -17.85 44.58 -10.32
C THR A 59 -18.83 44.31 -11.47
N GLU A 60 -18.54 44.71 -12.69
CA GLU A 60 -19.40 44.50 -13.84
C GLU A 60 -19.64 43.00 -14.14
N ILE A 61 -18.58 42.19 -14.06
CA ILE A 61 -18.72 40.73 -14.20
C ILE A 61 -19.57 40.16 -13.05
N GLY A 62 -19.34 40.58 -11.82
CA GLY A 62 -20.09 40.15 -10.63
C GLY A 62 -21.56 40.50 -10.71
N GLU A 63 -21.91 41.75 -11.12
CA GLU A 63 -23.30 42.18 -11.32
C GLU A 63 -24.00 41.37 -12.42
N TYR A 64 -23.30 41.13 -13.53
CA TYR A 64 -23.86 40.29 -14.62
C TYR A 64 -24.10 38.87 -14.17
N LEU A 65 -23.16 38.25 -13.44
CA LEU A 65 -23.26 36.87 -12.95
C LEU A 65 -24.41 36.74 -11.95
N VAL A 66 -24.56 37.64 -10.99
CA VAL A 66 -25.67 37.60 -10.03
C VAL A 66 -27.04 37.78 -10.73
N ALA A 67 -27.10 38.66 -11.74
CA ALA A 67 -28.35 38.87 -12.47
C ALA A 67 -28.75 37.72 -13.39
N ASN A 68 -27.77 36.96 -13.93
CA ASN A 68 -28.03 35.95 -14.98
C ASN A 68 -27.71 34.52 -14.57
N THR A 69 -27.29 34.27 -13.31
CA THR A 69 -26.91 32.94 -12.81
C THR A 69 -27.49 32.73 -11.41
N PRO A 70 -28.69 32.14 -11.30
CA PRO A 70 -29.39 31.97 -10.00
C PRO A 70 -28.56 31.22 -8.94
N GLU A 71 -27.59 30.42 -9.35
CA GLU A 71 -26.69 29.69 -8.46
C GLU A 71 -25.66 30.60 -7.75
N ILE A 72 -25.50 31.85 -8.23
CA ILE A 72 -24.58 32.85 -7.62
C ILE A 72 -25.43 33.86 -6.87
N LYS A 73 -25.38 33.82 -5.53
CA LYS A 73 -26.17 34.63 -4.64
C LYS A 73 -25.64 36.07 -4.48
N ALA A 74 -24.34 36.19 -4.39
CA ALA A 74 -23.68 37.47 -4.09
C ALA A 74 -22.23 37.44 -4.58
N PHE A 75 -21.63 38.62 -4.63
CA PHE A 75 -20.21 38.77 -4.88
C PHE A 75 -19.61 39.91 -4.03
N ASN A 76 -18.29 39.85 -3.83
CA ASN A 76 -17.53 41.00 -3.36
C ASN A 76 -16.25 41.17 -4.18
N VAL A 77 -15.70 42.36 -4.18
CA VAL A 77 -14.48 42.69 -4.94
C VAL A 77 -13.43 43.20 -4.00
N ILE A 78 -12.26 42.55 -3.99
CA ILE A 78 -11.13 42.94 -3.15
C ILE A 78 -9.87 43.05 -4.05
N LYS A 79 -9.38 44.26 -4.27
CA LYS A 79 -8.17 44.52 -5.04
C LYS A 79 -8.12 43.80 -6.41
N GLY A 80 -9.24 43.81 -7.15
CA GLY A 80 -9.34 43.15 -8.45
C GLY A 80 -9.53 41.64 -8.41
N PHE A 81 -9.82 41.06 -7.25
CA PHE A 81 -10.28 39.70 -7.10
C PHE A 81 -11.80 39.67 -6.91
N LEU A 82 -12.49 38.98 -7.81
CA LEU A 82 -13.94 38.80 -7.73
C LEU A 82 -14.27 37.52 -6.96
N ASN A 83 -14.73 37.67 -5.74
CA ASN A 83 -15.16 36.56 -4.89
C ASN A 83 -16.65 36.33 -5.07
N LEU A 84 -17.03 35.12 -5.45
CA LEU A 84 -18.41 34.70 -5.71
C LEU A 84 -18.94 33.86 -4.56
N SER A 85 -20.13 34.16 -4.09
CA SER A 85 -20.87 33.36 -3.09
C SER A 85 -21.97 32.60 -3.77
N LEU A 86 -21.94 31.27 -3.65
CA LEU A 86 -22.96 30.39 -4.24
C LEU A 86 -24.18 30.30 -3.34
N ASP A 87 -25.35 30.08 -3.95
CA ASP A 87 -26.59 29.94 -3.21
C ASP A 87 -26.64 28.63 -2.43
N SER A 88 -27.30 28.67 -1.28
CA SER A 88 -27.47 27.48 -0.43
C SER A 88 -28.27 26.37 -1.12
N ALA A 89 -29.21 26.73 -1.97
CA ALA A 89 -29.97 25.76 -2.74
C ALA A 89 -29.10 25.01 -3.78
N PHE A 90 -28.09 25.70 -4.36
CA PHE A 90 -27.09 25.07 -5.20
C PHE A 90 -26.29 24.02 -4.44
N TRP A 91 -25.79 24.36 -3.25
CA TRP A 91 -25.07 23.42 -2.41
C TRP A 91 -25.93 22.23 -1.98
N ALA A 92 -27.20 22.48 -1.61
CA ALA A 92 -28.13 21.42 -1.26
C ALA A 92 -28.42 20.49 -2.45
N ALA A 93 -28.56 21.03 -3.65
CA ALA A 93 -28.71 20.22 -4.86
C ALA A 93 -27.47 19.37 -5.15
N ARG A 94 -26.28 19.93 -5.01
CA ARG A 94 -25.02 19.19 -5.16
C ARG A 94 -24.87 18.08 -4.13
N PHE A 95 -25.21 18.37 -2.88
CA PHE A 95 -25.20 17.34 -1.82
C PHE A 95 -26.13 16.16 -2.16
N ARG A 96 -27.36 16.45 -2.60
CA ARG A 96 -28.31 15.41 -3.00
C ARG A 96 -27.80 14.57 -4.18
N GLU A 97 -27.17 15.22 -5.18
CA GLU A 97 -26.57 14.51 -6.31
C GLU A 97 -25.43 13.58 -5.87
N VAL A 98 -24.56 14.05 -4.99
CA VAL A 98 -23.49 13.23 -4.41
C VAL A 98 -24.06 12.09 -3.56
N ALA A 99 -25.04 12.39 -2.69
CA ALA A 99 -25.65 11.40 -1.81
C ALA A 99 -26.44 10.32 -2.56
N ALA A 100 -26.97 10.64 -3.73
CA ALA A 100 -27.70 9.68 -4.59
C ALA A 100 -26.78 8.87 -5.52
N ASN A 101 -25.47 9.16 -5.53
CA ASN A 101 -24.51 8.50 -6.42
C ASN A 101 -23.60 7.56 -5.63
N ASP A 102 -23.93 6.28 -5.58
CA ASP A 102 -23.16 5.24 -4.90
C ASP A 102 -21.74 5.05 -5.49
N THR A 103 -21.48 5.57 -6.69
CA THR A 103 -20.18 5.52 -7.35
C THR A 103 -19.45 6.86 -7.34
N PHE A 104 -19.89 7.81 -6.51
CA PHE A 104 -19.23 9.10 -6.41
C PHE A 104 -17.75 8.96 -6.02
N GLY A 105 -16.88 9.60 -6.77
CA GLY A 105 -15.42 9.48 -6.61
C GLY A 105 -14.79 8.27 -7.31
N GLN A 106 -15.57 7.48 -8.05
CA GLN A 106 -15.05 6.37 -8.86
C GLN A 106 -15.00 6.77 -10.34
N ALA A 107 -13.90 6.38 -10.99
CA ALA A 107 -13.74 6.56 -12.44
C ALA A 107 -14.37 5.39 -13.21
N ALA A 108 -14.70 5.63 -14.47
CA ALA A 108 -15.15 4.59 -15.38
C ALA A 108 -14.07 3.50 -15.55
N PRO A 109 -14.46 2.23 -15.83
CA PRO A 109 -13.52 1.15 -16.03
C PRO A 109 -12.49 1.45 -17.12
N THR A 110 -11.21 1.30 -16.80
CA THR A 110 -10.09 1.54 -17.72
C THR A 110 -9.77 0.34 -18.61
N GLY A 111 -10.32 -0.84 -18.30
CA GLY A 111 -9.94 -2.12 -18.90
C GLY A 111 -8.58 -2.67 -18.44
N ARG A 112 -7.83 -1.95 -17.61
CA ARG A 112 -6.53 -2.40 -17.08
C ARG A 112 -6.70 -3.29 -15.86
N THR A 113 -5.89 -4.36 -15.80
CA THR A 113 -5.72 -5.19 -14.60
C THR A 113 -4.39 -4.85 -13.95
N VAL A 114 -4.41 -4.60 -12.64
CA VAL A 114 -3.22 -4.30 -11.83
C VAL A 114 -3.16 -5.31 -10.69
N MET A 115 -2.02 -6.00 -10.56
CA MET A 115 -1.75 -6.89 -9.42
C MET A 115 -0.91 -6.12 -8.40
N ILE A 116 -1.30 -6.19 -7.13
CA ILE A 116 -0.61 -5.54 -6.02
C ILE A 116 -0.28 -6.60 -4.98
N GLU A 117 1.01 -6.75 -4.69
CA GLU A 117 1.52 -7.62 -3.64
C GLU A 117 1.81 -6.79 -2.39
N TYR A 118 1.35 -7.27 -1.24
CA TYR A 118 1.68 -6.72 0.07
C TYR A 118 1.57 -7.77 1.16
N SER A 119 2.02 -7.45 2.36
CA SER A 119 2.27 -8.34 3.48
C SER A 119 3.50 -9.23 3.27
N SER A 120 3.40 -10.30 2.52
CA SER A 120 4.47 -11.24 2.15
C SER A 120 5.38 -11.63 3.35
N PRO A 121 4.78 -12.14 4.45
CA PRO A 121 5.50 -12.39 5.69
C PRO A 121 6.20 -13.75 5.69
N ASN A 122 7.20 -13.89 6.57
CA ASN A 122 7.79 -15.17 6.92
C ASN A 122 7.00 -15.82 8.07
N THR A 123 6.80 -17.13 8.02
CA THR A 123 6.01 -17.86 9.03
C THR A 123 6.75 -18.18 10.33
N ASN A 124 8.02 -17.82 10.45
CA ASN A 124 8.82 -18.09 11.67
C ASN A 124 8.65 -17.04 12.77
N LYS A 125 7.86 -15.99 12.56
CA LYS A 125 7.68 -14.87 13.50
C LYS A 125 6.34 -14.17 13.28
N PRO A 126 5.78 -13.52 14.33
CA PRO A 126 4.56 -12.72 14.19
C PRO A 126 4.76 -11.49 13.32
N LEU A 127 3.65 -10.93 12.84
CA LEU A 127 3.65 -9.64 12.16
C LEU A 127 4.08 -8.52 13.13
N HIS A 128 4.92 -7.61 12.65
CA HIS A 128 5.38 -6.44 13.40
C HIS A 128 4.98 -5.15 12.70
N LEU A 129 5.26 -3.98 13.31
CA LEU A 129 4.87 -2.67 12.80
C LEU A 129 5.26 -2.42 11.33
N GLY A 130 6.41 -2.97 10.88
CA GLY A 130 6.81 -2.89 9.47
C GLY A 130 5.84 -3.61 8.53
N HIS A 131 5.33 -4.78 8.93
CA HIS A 131 4.30 -5.49 8.16
C HIS A 131 2.97 -4.74 8.19
N ILE A 132 2.58 -4.17 9.34
CA ILE A 132 1.34 -3.36 9.46
C ILE A 132 1.38 -2.17 8.50
N ARG A 133 2.51 -1.43 8.48
CA ARG A 133 2.70 -0.33 7.53
C ARG A 133 2.60 -0.81 6.08
N ASN A 134 3.26 -1.90 5.74
CA ASN A 134 3.23 -2.48 4.39
C ASN A 134 1.80 -2.87 3.99
N ASN A 135 1.07 -3.55 4.88
CA ASN A 135 -0.33 -3.95 4.67
C ASN A 135 -1.23 -2.75 4.39
N LEU A 136 -1.16 -1.72 5.23
CA LEU A 136 -2.00 -0.53 5.08
C LEU A 136 -1.66 0.26 3.81
N LEU A 137 -0.37 0.37 3.46
CA LEU A 137 0.06 1.01 2.21
C LEU A 137 -0.43 0.25 0.98
N GLY A 138 -0.20 -1.06 0.93
CA GLY A 138 -0.61 -1.90 -0.20
C GLY A 138 -2.12 -1.90 -0.39
N TYR A 139 -2.87 -2.05 0.69
CA TYR A 139 -4.33 -2.02 0.66
C TYR A 139 -4.86 -0.64 0.22
N SER A 140 -4.31 0.47 0.76
CA SER A 140 -4.70 1.83 0.36
C SER A 140 -4.44 2.10 -1.12
N VAL A 141 -3.27 1.70 -1.63
CA VAL A 141 -2.95 1.82 -3.07
C VAL A 141 -3.93 0.99 -3.90
N ALA A 142 -4.27 -0.23 -3.46
CA ALA A 142 -5.27 -1.07 -4.12
C ALA A 142 -6.63 -0.37 -4.22
N GLN A 143 -7.10 0.25 -3.13
CA GLN A 143 -8.38 0.99 -3.12
C GLN A 143 -8.34 2.21 -4.04
N ILE A 144 -7.24 2.98 -4.04
CA ILE A 144 -7.08 4.14 -4.91
C ILE A 144 -7.09 3.72 -6.38
N LEU A 145 -6.37 2.67 -6.76
CA LEU A 145 -6.35 2.16 -8.13
C LEU A 145 -7.71 1.60 -8.55
N LYS A 146 -8.42 0.93 -7.65
CA LYS A 146 -9.79 0.47 -7.90
C LYS A 146 -10.74 1.65 -8.13
N ALA A 147 -10.67 2.69 -7.30
CA ALA A 147 -11.47 3.90 -7.48
C ALA A 147 -11.16 4.62 -8.80
N ASN A 148 -9.93 4.49 -9.32
CA ASN A 148 -9.54 5.00 -10.63
C ASN A 148 -9.91 4.04 -11.80
N GLY A 149 -10.85 3.13 -11.60
CA GLY A 149 -11.43 2.29 -12.65
C GLY A 149 -10.59 1.09 -13.08
N ASN A 150 -9.52 0.75 -12.35
CA ASN A 150 -8.74 -0.44 -12.66
C ASN A 150 -9.32 -1.69 -11.99
N LYS A 151 -9.20 -2.84 -12.66
CA LYS A 151 -9.38 -4.14 -12.01
C LYS A 151 -8.14 -4.42 -11.17
N VAL A 152 -8.31 -4.48 -9.85
CA VAL A 152 -7.18 -4.73 -8.93
C VAL A 152 -7.25 -6.17 -8.42
N ILE A 153 -6.11 -6.85 -8.40
CA ILE A 153 -5.89 -8.17 -7.81
C ILE A 153 -4.89 -8.01 -6.67
N LYS A 154 -5.35 -8.22 -5.44
CA LYS A 154 -4.53 -8.12 -4.22
C LYS A 154 -3.94 -9.49 -3.91
N VAL A 155 -2.62 -9.57 -3.80
CA VAL A 155 -1.93 -10.84 -3.57
C VAL A 155 -0.99 -10.75 -2.37
N ASN A 156 -0.77 -11.91 -1.74
CA ASN A 156 0.13 -12.11 -0.63
C ASN A 156 1.01 -13.33 -0.93
N LEU A 157 2.33 -13.18 -0.87
CA LEU A 157 3.28 -14.27 -1.05
C LEU A 157 3.88 -14.63 0.32
N VAL A 158 3.36 -15.67 0.93
CA VAL A 158 3.80 -16.13 2.25
C VAL A 158 5.05 -16.99 2.13
N ASN A 159 6.12 -16.61 2.83
CA ASN A 159 7.34 -17.41 2.93
C ASN A 159 7.21 -18.42 4.07
N ASP A 160 6.75 -19.61 3.72
CA ASP A 160 6.43 -20.72 4.62
C ASP A 160 7.47 -21.85 4.62
N ARG A 161 8.59 -21.67 3.92
CA ARG A 161 9.66 -22.66 3.82
C ARG A 161 11.03 -22.11 4.22
N GLY A 162 12.02 -23.00 4.25
CA GLY A 162 13.41 -22.67 4.46
C GLY A 162 13.88 -22.88 5.89
N ILE A 163 15.13 -22.51 6.13
CA ILE A 163 15.82 -22.81 7.41
C ILE A 163 15.15 -22.14 8.63
N HIS A 164 14.50 -20.99 8.44
CA HIS A 164 13.94 -20.23 9.55
C HIS A 164 12.75 -20.93 10.19
N ILE A 165 11.82 -21.48 9.40
CA ILE A 165 10.72 -22.26 9.98
C ILE A 165 11.24 -23.58 10.58
N CYS A 166 12.25 -24.22 9.97
CA CYS A 166 12.87 -25.42 10.54
C CYS A 166 13.50 -25.17 11.91
N LYS A 167 14.06 -23.98 12.14
CA LYS A 167 14.56 -23.57 13.46
C LYS A 167 13.44 -23.56 14.53
N SER A 168 12.30 -22.95 14.21
CA SER A 168 11.15 -22.91 15.10
C SER A 168 10.60 -24.31 15.38
N MET A 169 10.46 -25.11 14.33
CA MET A 169 10.00 -26.50 14.43
C MET A 169 10.91 -27.36 15.33
N LEU A 170 12.22 -27.27 15.11
CA LEU A 170 13.21 -28.02 15.90
C LEU A 170 13.17 -27.58 17.37
N ALA A 171 13.17 -26.28 17.66
CA ALA A 171 13.08 -25.80 19.02
C ALA A 171 11.76 -26.23 19.71
N TRP A 172 10.64 -26.18 19.00
CA TRP A 172 9.37 -26.67 19.51
C TRP A 172 9.42 -28.19 19.84
N LYS A 173 10.01 -28.99 18.97
CA LYS A 173 10.16 -30.44 19.20
C LYS A 173 11.04 -30.73 20.40
N LEU A 174 12.13 -29.99 20.60
CA LEU A 174 13.09 -30.23 21.69
C LEU A 174 12.62 -29.67 23.03
N TYR A 175 11.98 -28.52 23.05
CA TYR A 175 11.71 -27.74 24.25
C TYR A 175 10.24 -27.42 24.47
N GLY A 176 9.36 -27.74 23.53
CA GLY A 176 7.94 -27.34 23.58
C GLY A 176 7.04 -28.25 24.36
N GLY A 177 7.46 -29.48 24.65
CA GLY A 177 6.65 -30.42 25.43
C GLY A 177 5.25 -30.67 24.86
N GLY A 178 5.03 -30.46 23.56
CA GLY A 178 3.71 -30.60 22.92
C GLY A 178 2.79 -29.38 23.06
N GLU A 179 3.32 -28.22 23.46
CA GLU A 179 2.55 -26.97 23.57
C GLU A 179 1.91 -26.60 22.21
N THR A 180 0.62 -26.22 22.26
CA THR A 180 -0.17 -25.79 21.10
C THR A 180 -0.76 -24.41 21.34
N PRO A 181 -1.27 -23.70 20.32
CA PRO A 181 -2.00 -22.46 20.53
C PRO A 181 -3.15 -22.61 21.52
N ALA A 182 -3.88 -23.71 21.46
CA ALA A 182 -5.00 -24.01 22.36
C ALA A 182 -4.54 -24.24 23.81
N SER A 183 -3.46 -24.98 24.03
CA SER A 183 -2.96 -25.27 25.38
C SER A 183 -2.26 -24.09 26.05
N SER A 184 -1.62 -23.22 25.25
CA SER A 184 -0.89 -22.05 25.75
C SER A 184 -1.73 -20.78 25.82
N GLY A 185 -2.88 -20.74 25.15
CA GLY A 185 -3.67 -19.51 24.97
C GLY A 185 -3.00 -18.46 24.08
N MET A 186 -1.87 -18.81 23.43
CA MET A 186 -1.14 -17.91 22.54
C MET A 186 -1.68 -17.99 21.11
N LYS A 187 -1.67 -16.86 20.41
CA LYS A 187 -1.90 -16.83 18.97
C LYS A 187 -0.80 -17.62 18.25
N GLY A 188 -1.15 -18.38 17.21
CA GLY A 188 -0.25 -19.35 16.58
C GLY A 188 1.06 -18.78 16.06
N ASP A 189 1.04 -17.63 15.41
CA ASP A 189 2.26 -16.94 14.95
C ASP A 189 3.15 -16.47 16.11
N HIS A 190 2.56 -16.10 17.25
CA HIS A 190 3.31 -15.77 18.46
C HIS A 190 3.95 -17.02 19.09
N LEU A 191 3.23 -18.15 19.10
CA LEU A 191 3.77 -19.41 19.59
C LEU A 191 4.97 -19.87 18.76
N VAL A 192 4.85 -19.86 17.43
CA VAL A 192 5.96 -20.24 16.54
C VAL A 192 7.13 -19.26 16.69
N GLY A 193 6.86 -17.96 16.83
CA GLY A 193 7.87 -16.94 17.11
C GLY A 193 8.58 -17.12 18.43
N LYS A 194 7.90 -17.57 19.50
CA LYS A 194 8.48 -17.95 20.80
C LYS A 194 9.59 -18.99 20.60
N TYR A 195 9.30 -20.04 19.84
CA TYR A 195 10.27 -21.10 19.58
C TYR A 195 11.39 -20.68 18.61
N TYR A 196 11.18 -19.71 17.76
CA TYR A 196 12.27 -19.11 17.00
C TYR A 196 13.28 -18.40 17.91
N VAL A 197 12.80 -17.69 18.92
CA VAL A 197 13.65 -17.04 19.94
C VAL A 197 14.34 -18.08 20.83
N GLU A 198 13.66 -19.15 21.20
CA GLU A 198 14.25 -20.22 21.98
C GLU A 198 15.38 -20.94 21.21
N PHE A 199 15.18 -21.17 19.91
CA PHE A 199 16.27 -21.65 19.04
C PHE A 199 17.51 -20.75 19.10
N ASP A 200 17.31 -19.43 18.93
CA ASP A 200 18.42 -18.46 18.91
C ASP A 200 19.19 -18.43 20.22
N LYS A 201 18.51 -18.57 21.35
CA LYS A 201 19.10 -18.66 22.67
C LYS A 201 20.04 -19.88 22.80
N HIS A 202 19.58 -21.07 22.42
CA HIS A 202 20.39 -22.27 22.43
C HIS A 202 21.53 -22.22 21.42
N TYR A 203 21.28 -21.70 20.23
CA TYR A 203 22.28 -21.51 19.20
C TYR A 203 23.42 -20.61 19.67
N LYS A 204 23.09 -19.46 20.27
CA LYS A 204 24.11 -18.55 20.84
C LYS A 204 24.90 -19.18 21.99
N ALA A 205 24.29 -19.99 22.83
CA ALA A 205 24.97 -20.72 23.89
C ALA A 205 26.00 -21.69 23.30
N GLN A 206 25.59 -22.51 22.33
CA GLN A 206 26.47 -23.46 21.65
C GLN A 206 27.64 -22.78 20.92
N ILE A 207 27.42 -21.63 20.28
CA ILE A 207 28.49 -20.84 19.68
C ILE A 207 29.53 -20.42 20.72
N LYS A 208 29.07 -19.92 21.88
CA LYS A 208 29.97 -19.51 22.95
C LYS A 208 30.86 -20.68 23.46
N GLU A 209 30.23 -21.86 23.63
CA GLU A 209 30.95 -23.07 24.04
C GLU A 209 32.01 -23.48 23.02
N LEU A 210 31.69 -23.45 21.71
CA LEU A 210 32.61 -23.82 20.64
C LEU A 210 33.75 -22.80 20.49
N VAL A 211 33.45 -21.52 20.65
CA VAL A 211 34.49 -20.48 20.65
C VAL A 211 35.43 -20.64 21.87
N ALA A 212 34.89 -20.94 23.06
CA ALA A 212 35.68 -21.23 24.23
C ALA A 212 36.56 -22.50 24.07
N ALA A 213 36.12 -23.44 23.22
CA ALA A 213 36.86 -24.63 22.83
C ALA A 213 37.90 -24.38 21.72
N GLY A 214 38.10 -23.11 21.28
CA GLY A 214 39.15 -22.71 20.34
C GLY A 214 38.70 -22.60 18.88
N GLN A 215 37.44 -22.71 18.56
CA GLN A 215 36.93 -22.44 17.19
C GLN A 215 36.80 -20.94 16.94
N SER A 216 36.99 -20.53 15.68
CA SER A 216 36.59 -19.19 15.25
C SER A 216 35.07 -19.00 15.34
N GLU A 217 34.61 -17.78 15.48
CA GLU A 217 33.18 -17.49 15.56
C GLU A 217 32.43 -17.96 14.31
N GLU A 218 33.04 -17.84 13.13
CA GLU A 218 32.44 -18.31 11.88
C GLU A 218 32.33 -19.84 11.81
N GLU A 219 33.33 -20.56 12.26
CA GLU A 219 33.33 -22.01 12.38
C GLU A 219 32.33 -22.47 13.41
N ALA A 220 32.28 -21.82 14.57
CA ALA A 220 31.32 -22.12 15.64
C ALA A 220 29.88 -21.93 15.18
N LYS A 221 29.56 -20.88 14.44
CA LYS A 221 28.24 -20.66 13.82
C LYS A 221 27.83 -21.80 12.88
N LYS A 222 28.74 -22.31 12.07
CA LYS A 222 28.50 -23.44 11.16
C LYS A 222 28.40 -24.79 11.88
N ASN A 223 29.19 -24.94 12.94
CA ASN A 223 29.38 -26.21 13.65
C ASN A 223 28.40 -26.42 14.81
N ALA A 224 27.69 -25.39 15.25
CA ALA A 224 26.73 -25.50 16.35
C ALA A 224 25.74 -26.64 16.10
N PRO A 225 25.65 -27.62 17.02
CA PRO A 225 24.83 -28.83 16.83
C PRO A 225 23.40 -28.55 16.46
N ILE A 226 22.75 -27.59 17.12
CA ILE A 226 21.34 -27.23 16.84
C ILE A 226 21.17 -26.65 15.43
N MET A 227 22.16 -25.92 14.90
CA MET A 227 22.13 -25.41 13.53
C MET A 227 22.25 -26.54 12.50
N ARG A 228 23.14 -27.49 12.74
CA ARG A 228 23.28 -28.67 11.88
C ARG A 228 22.02 -29.51 11.86
N GLN A 229 21.36 -29.68 13.02
CA GLN A 229 20.07 -30.34 13.08
C GLN A 229 18.98 -29.60 12.30
N ALA A 230 18.92 -28.28 12.40
CA ALA A 230 17.96 -27.49 11.63
C ALA A 230 18.19 -27.62 10.11
N GLN A 231 19.47 -27.64 9.68
CA GLN A 231 19.84 -27.88 8.27
C GLN A 231 19.44 -29.30 7.81
N GLU A 232 19.61 -30.29 8.67
CA GLU A 232 19.17 -31.64 8.38
C GLU A 232 17.62 -31.73 8.29
N TRP A 233 16.91 -31.02 9.14
CA TRP A 233 15.45 -30.94 9.05
C TRP A 233 14.98 -30.27 7.76
N LEU A 234 15.69 -29.27 7.26
CA LEU A 234 15.39 -28.67 5.96
C LEU A 234 15.55 -29.69 4.82
N ARG A 235 16.64 -30.48 4.81
CA ARG A 235 16.84 -31.55 3.81
C ARG A 235 15.74 -32.62 3.89
N ARG A 236 15.36 -33.05 5.09
CA ARG A 236 14.26 -34.00 5.30
C ARG A 236 12.93 -33.41 4.81
N TRP A 237 12.68 -32.12 5.06
CA TRP A 237 11.50 -31.44 4.53
C TRP A 237 11.50 -31.44 3.00
N GLU A 238 12.63 -31.11 2.36
CA GLU A 238 12.79 -31.13 0.89
C GLU A 238 12.61 -32.55 0.32
N ALA A 239 13.04 -33.57 1.05
CA ALA A 239 12.82 -34.97 0.72
C ALA A 239 11.39 -35.47 1.04
N LYS A 240 10.48 -34.60 1.53
CA LYS A 240 9.11 -34.97 1.91
C LYS A 240 9.02 -36.02 3.01
N ASP A 241 9.97 -36.00 3.95
CA ASP A 241 9.92 -36.85 5.13
C ASP A 241 8.58 -36.66 5.88
N PRO A 242 7.79 -37.72 6.11
CA PRO A 242 6.43 -37.57 6.63
C PRO A 242 6.35 -36.93 8.01
N GLU A 243 7.29 -37.20 8.91
CA GLU A 243 7.31 -36.62 10.26
C GLU A 243 7.55 -35.12 10.21
N ILE A 244 8.60 -34.70 9.50
CA ILE A 244 9.00 -33.30 9.40
C ILE A 244 7.98 -32.49 8.59
N TYR A 245 7.44 -33.10 7.54
CA TYR A 245 6.46 -32.42 6.69
C TYR A 245 5.13 -32.20 7.41
N SER A 246 4.63 -33.21 8.16
CA SER A 246 3.42 -33.08 8.96
C SER A 246 3.56 -32.03 10.08
N LEU A 247 4.72 -31.98 10.75
CA LEU A 247 4.98 -30.95 11.74
C LEU A 247 5.03 -29.55 11.11
N TRP A 248 5.66 -29.43 9.94
CA TRP A 248 5.71 -28.19 9.17
C TRP A 248 4.29 -27.72 8.79
N GLU A 249 3.42 -28.60 8.28
CA GLU A 249 2.03 -28.28 7.95
C GLU A 249 1.27 -27.79 9.20
N THR A 250 1.43 -28.49 10.31
CA THR A 250 0.76 -28.17 11.58
C THR A 250 1.18 -26.77 12.07
N MET A 251 2.48 -26.51 12.16
CA MET A 251 2.98 -25.24 12.71
C MET A 251 2.70 -24.05 11.76
N ASN A 252 2.82 -24.24 10.44
CA ASN A 252 2.41 -23.20 9.49
C ASN A 252 0.88 -22.95 9.53
N GLY A 253 0.07 -23.98 9.72
CA GLY A 253 -1.37 -23.84 9.95
C GLY A 253 -1.68 -22.88 11.11
N TRP A 254 -1.00 -23.05 12.25
CA TRP A 254 -1.12 -22.13 13.39
C TRP A 254 -0.73 -20.69 13.04
N VAL A 255 0.32 -20.53 12.25
CA VAL A 255 0.77 -19.19 11.82
C VAL A 255 -0.25 -18.54 10.88
N TYR A 256 -0.79 -19.28 9.92
CA TYR A 256 -1.79 -18.77 8.98
C TYR A 256 -3.05 -18.29 9.70
N GLU A 257 -3.55 -19.08 10.65
CA GLU A 257 -4.67 -18.67 11.51
C GLU A 257 -4.33 -17.39 12.28
N GLY A 258 -3.12 -17.32 12.83
CA GLY A 258 -2.64 -16.13 13.55
C GLY A 258 -2.53 -14.89 12.67
N PHE A 259 -2.06 -15.02 11.44
CA PHE A 259 -2.01 -13.91 10.47
C PHE A 259 -3.40 -13.46 10.07
N ASP A 260 -4.33 -14.40 9.84
CA ASP A 260 -5.71 -14.12 9.46
C ASP A 260 -6.44 -13.27 10.52
N VAL A 261 -6.23 -13.58 11.80
CA VAL A 261 -6.74 -12.75 12.92
C VAL A 261 -6.22 -11.32 12.81
N THR A 262 -4.94 -11.15 12.49
CA THR A 262 -4.34 -9.81 12.35
C THR A 262 -4.87 -9.07 11.12
N TYR A 263 -4.99 -9.73 9.97
CA TYR A 263 -5.53 -9.14 8.74
C TYR A 263 -6.97 -8.68 8.92
N LYS A 264 -7.80 -9.51 9.56
CA LYS A 264 -9.18 -9.15 9.90
C LYS A 264 -9.25 -7.93 10.82
N ALA A 265 -8.40 -7.87 11.84
CA ALA A 265 -8.34 -6.72 12.75
C ALA A 265 -7.88 -5.43 12.05
N LEU A 266 -7.01 -5.52 11.04
CA LEU A 266 -6.58 -4.39 10.22
C LEU A 266 -7.59 -3.99 9.14
N GLY A 267 -8.57 -4.82 8.84
CA GLY A 267 -9.52 -4.62 7.74
C GLY A 267 -8.85 -4.75 6.36
N VAL A 268 -7.77 -5.54 6.23
CA VAL A 268 -7.12 -5.85 4.97
C VAL A 268 -7.42 -7.28 4.53
N ASP A 269 -7.47 -7.50 3.23
CA ASP A 269 -7.78 -8.79 2.62
C ASP A 269 -6.96 -9.04 1.36
N PHE A 270 -7.00 -10.25 0.83
CA PHE A 270 -6.29 -10.67 -0.38
C PHE A 270 -7.23 -11.46 -1.29
N ASP A 271 -7.14 -11.22 -2.60
CA ASP A 271 -7.85 -12.00 -3.60
C ASP A 271 -7.18 -13.35 -3.83
N LYS A 272 -5.85 -13.42 -3.62
CA LYS A 272 -5.07 -14.66 -3.72
C LYS A 272 -3.87 -14.66 -2.78
N VAL A 273 -3.65 -15.81 -2.14
CA VAL A 273 -2.44 -16.08 -1.35
C VAL A 273 -1.60 -17.12 -2.06
N TYR A 274 -0.33 -16.82 -2.22
CA TYR A 274 0.69 -17.74 -2.73
C TYR A 274 1.58 -18.18 -1.56
N TYR A 275 2.06 -19.42 -1.64
CA TYR A 275 2.98 -19.98 -0.67
C TYR A 275 4.29 -20.32 -1.35
N GLU A 276 5.42 -19.90 -0.78
CA GLU A 276 6.73 -20.15 -1.36
C GLU A 276 7.00 -21.65 -1.51
N SER A 277 6.53 -22.48 -0.56
CA SER A 277 6.60 -23.94 -0.62
C SER A 277 5.99 -24.54 -1.89
N GLN A 278 5.06 -23.83 -2.53
CA GLN A 278 4.40 -24.27 -3.78
C GLN A 278 4.99 -23.62 -5.02
N THR A 279 5.57 -22.42 -4.89
CA THR A 279 6.00 -21.60 -6.04
C THR A 279 7.48 -21.70 -6.36
N TYR A 280 8.34 -22.06 -5.38
CA TYR A 280 9.79 -22.08 -5.57
C TYR A 280 10.27 -23.03 -6.70
N LEU A 281 9.58 -24.16 -6.89
CA LEU A 281 9.89 -25.10 -7.98
C LEU A 281 9.57 -24.52 -9.35
N LEU A 282 8.53 -23.70 -9.46
CA LEU A 282 8.17 -23.00 -10.70
C LEU A 282 9.25 -21.98 -11.09
N GLY A 283 9.85 -21.31 -10.10
CA GLY A 283 10.94 -20.38 -10.31
C GLY A 283 12.20 -21.05 -10.89
N LYS A 284 12.49 -22.28 -10.48
CA LYS A 284 13.67 -23.00 -10.94
C LYS A 284 13.67 -23.23 -12.46
N SER A 285 12.57 -23.70 -13.01
CA SER A 285 12.44 -23.93 -14.46
C SER A 285 12.55 -22.63 -15.26
N LEU A 286 11.98 -21.53 -14.75
CA LEU A 286 12.08 -20.21 -15.38
C LEU A 286 13.51 -19.66 -15.37
N VAL A 287 14.26 -19.89 -14.29
CA VAL A 287 15.68 -19.51 -14.20
C VAL A 287 16.51 -20.34 -15.20
N GLU A 288 16.29 -21.66 -15.27
CA GLU A 288 16.97 -22.54 -16.22
C GLU A 288 16.69 -22.14 -17.68
N GLU A 289 15.44 -21.84 -18.01
CA GLU A 289 15.06 -21.33 -19.34
C GLU A 289 15.72 -19.97 -19.63
N GLY A 290 15.68 -19.05 -18.67
CA GLY A 290 16.27 -17.70 -18.81
C GLY A 290 17.79 -17.76 -19.01
N LEU A 291 18.48 -18.69 -18.34
CA LEU A 291 19.91 -18.96 -18.55
C LEU A 291 20.17 -19.55 -19.94
N ALA A 292 19.38 -20.55 -20.35
CA ALA A 292 19.52 -21.18 -21.66
C ALA A 292 19.30 -20.19 -22.82
N ARG A 293 18.40 -19.22 -22.63
CA ARG A 293 18.09 -18.15 -23.60
C ARG A 293 19.04 -16.95 -23.52
N GLY A 294 19.99 -16.93 -22.60
CA GLY A 294 20.90 -15.80 -22.38
C GLY A 294 20.23 -14.53 -21.85
N ILE A 295 18.99 -14.64 -21.31
CA ILE A 295 18.28 -13.54 -20.65
C ILE A 295 18.87 -13.28 -19.26
N PHE A 296 19.23 -14.36 -18.55
CA PHE A 296 19.93 -14.34 -17.29
C PHE A 296 21.40 -14.72 -17.48
N CYS A 297 22.27 -14.22 -16.63
CA CYS A 297 23.66 -14.66 -16.57
C CYS A 297 24.02 -15.09 -15.16
N LEU A 298 24.93 -16.04 -15.02
CA LEU A 298 25.50 -16.40 -13.72
C LEU A 298 26.52 -15.32 -13.32
N LEU A 299 26.35 -14.72 -12.16
CA LEU A 299 27.32 -13.80 -11.57
C LEU A 299 28.47 -14.62 -10.97
N TYR A 300 29.58 -14.68 -11.69
CA TYR A 300 30.82 -15.32 -11.23
C TYR A 300 31.73 -14.36 -10.44
N THR A 301 31.39 -13.08 -10.38
CA THR A 301 32.16 -12.03 -9.71
C THR A 301 31.35 -11.41 -8.58
N SER A 302 32.01 -10.73 -7.68
CA SER A 302 31.49 -10.13 -6.42
C SER A 302 29.99 -9.84 -6.39
N PRO A 303 29.30 -10.22 -5.30
CA PRO A 303 27.87 -9.97 -5.16
C PRO A 303 27.53 -8.50 -5.37
N SER A 304 26.40 -8.24 -6.03
CA SER A 304 25.91 -6.88 -6.26
C SER A 304 25.61 -6.19 -4.93
N PRO A 305 25.73 -4.85 -4.83
CA PRO A 305 25.33 -4.12 -3.63
C PRO A 305 23.89 -4.41 -3.15
N ARG A 306 23.01 -4.90 -4.05
CA ARG A 306 21.65 -5.34 -3.70
C ARG A 306 21.63 -6.66 -2.94
N ASP A 307 22.58 -7.55 -3.19
CA ASP A 307 22.66 -8.86 -2.52
C ASP A 307 23.07 -8.70 -1.04
N TYR A 308 23.82 -7.63 -0.70
CA TYR A 308 24.12 -7.26 0.68
C TYR A 308 22.93 -6.65 1.43
N ALA A 309 21.99 -6.02 0.74
CA ALA A 309 20.79 -5.44 1.36
C ALA A 309 19.73 -6.49 1.71
N ALA A 310 19.68 -7.62 1.00
CA ALA A 310 18.77 -8.72 1.26
C ALA A 310 19.23 -9.65 2.41
N SER A 311 20.47 -9.53 2.86
CA SER A 311 21.06 -10.36 3.94
C SER A 311 21.04 -9.70 5.32
N ARG A 312 20.42 -8.53 5.48
CA ARG A 312 20.31 -7.82 6.76
C ARG A 312 18.92 -7.92 7.38
#